data_5480154a10de01cdda28006951f0db76
#
_entry.id   5480154a10de01cdda28006951f0db76
#
_cell.length_a   1.000
_cell.length_b   1.000
_cell.length_c   1.000
_cell.angle_alpha   90.00
_cell.angle_beta   90.00
_cell.angle_gamma   90.00
#
_symmetry.space_group_name_H-M   'P 1'
#
loop_
_entity.id
_entity.type
_entity.pdbx_description
1 polymer ?
#
loop_
_entity_poly.entity_id
_entity_poly.type
_entity_poly.pdbx_seq_one_letter_code
_entity_poly.pdbx_strand_id
1 'polypeptide(L)'
;MTSRAFYNERLGETSEYLTNLLGYDKFLPMNTGVEACESAVKLARRWGYVTKKIPSNQAEVILAKGCFWGRSITASGACDDP
;
A
#
# COMPACT_ATOMS: atom_id res chain seq x y z
N MET A 1 -15.03 -5.68 8.04
CA MET A 1 -14.18 -6.75 8.64
C MET A 1 -13.89 -6.38 10.09
N THR A 2 -13.83 -7.37 10.96
CA THR A 2 -13.45 -7.17 12.36
C THR A 2 -11.95 -6.94 12.50
N SER A 3 -11.50 -6.42 13.65
CA SER A 3 -10.09 -6.25 13.98
C SER A 3 -9.30 -7.58 13.81
N ARG A 4 -8.04 -7.48 13.41
CA ARG A 4 -7.12 -8.64 13.30
C ARG A 4 -6.93 -9.42 14.61
N ALA A 5 -7.41 -8.88 15.72
CA ALA A 5 -7.40 -9.57 17.02
C ALA A 5 -8.37 -10.77 17.04
N PHE A 6 -9.27 -10.86 16.09
CA PHE A 6 -10.24 -11.93 15.96
C PHE A 6 -10.10 -12.67 14.63
N TYR A 7 -10.33 -13.96 14.67
CA TYR A 7 -10.48 -14.73 13.45
C TYR A 7 -11.78 -14.33 12.73
N ASN A 8 -11.72 -14.19 11.43
CA ASN A 8 -12.85 -13.82 10.60
C ASN A 8 -12.85 -14.70 9.35
N GLU A 9 -13.83 -15.57 9.23
CA GLU A 9 -13.98 -16.47 8.08
C GLU A 9 -14.14 -15.73 6.75
N ARG A 10 -14.78 -14.53 6.78
CA ARG A 10 -15.00 -13.73 5.57
C ARG A 10 -13.71 -13.11 5.01
N LEU A 11 -12.65 -13.04 5.79
CA LEU A 11 -11.37 -12.52 5.30
C LEU A 11 -10.78 -13.42 4.22
N GLY A 12 -10.82 -14.74 4.42
CA GLY A 12 -10.36 -15.71 3.43
C GLY A 12 -11.16 -15.62 2.14
N GLU A 13 -12.48 -15.68 2.22
CA GLU A 13 -13.38 -15.55 1.08
C GLU A 13 -13.16 -14.24 0.31
N THR A 14 -13.05 -13.12 1.02
CA THR A 14 -12.80 -11.79 0.42
C THR A 14 -11.46 -11.73 -0.28
N SER A 15 -10.42 -12.30 0.33
CA SER A 15 -9.07 -12.33 -0.25
C SER A 15 -9.04 -13.15 -1.52
N GLU A 16 -9.64 -14.33 -1.51
CA GLU A 16 -9.75 -15.20 -2.68
C GLU A 16 -10.53 -14.52 -3.81
N TYR A 17 -11.68 -13.93 -3.48
CA TYR A 17 -12.48 -13.21 -4.46
C TYR A 17 -11.72 -12.07 -5.12
N LEU A 18 -11.05 -11.22 -4.32
CA LEU A 18 -10.33 -10.05 -4.83
C LEU A 18 -9.07 -10.44 -5.62
N THR A 19 -8.32 -11.43 -5.18
CA THR A 19 -7.14 -11.91 -5.92
C THR A 19 -7.55 -12.48 -7.28
N ASN A 20 -8.62 -13.26 -7.33
CA ASN A 20 -9.14 -13.80 -8.59
C ASN A 20 -9.69 -12.72 -9.51
N LEU A 21 -10.48 -11.77 -8.97
CA LEU A 21 -11.08 -10.68 -9.74
C LEU A 21 -10.03 -9.75 -10.36
N LEU A 22 -8.98 -9.43 -9.61
CA LEU A 22 -7.97 -8.45 -10.00
C LEU A 22 -6.71 -9.08 -10.61
N GLY A 23 -6.59 -10.41 -10.55
CA GLY A 23 -5.44 -11.13 -11.11
C GLY A 23 -4.14 -10.98 -10.31
N TYR A 24 -4.23 -10.79 -8.99
CA TYR A 24 -3.07 -10.71 -8.10
C TYR A 24 -2.93 -11.97 -7.24
N ASP A 25 -1.69 -12.31 -6.89
CA ASP A 25 -1.40 -13.50 -6.07
C ASP A 25 -1.73 -13.32 -4.60
N LYS A 26 -1.74 -12.07 -4.11
CA LYS A 26 -1.87 -11.77 -2.68
C LYS A 26 -2.71 -10.53 -2.44
N PHE A 27 -3.40 -10.54 -1.31
CA PHE A 27 -4.19 -9.43 -0.79
C PHE A 27 -3.74 -9.10 0.63
N LEU A 28 -3.51 -7.82 0.90
CA LEU A 28 -3.16 -7.31 2.23
C LEU A 28 -4.15 -6.22 2.62
N PRO A 29 -5.13 -6.51 3.49
CA PRO A 29 -6.09 -5.51 3.93
C PRO A 29 -5.47 -4.52 4.93
N MET A 30 -5.85 -3.25 4.80
CA MET A 30 -5.53 -2.18 5.74
C MET A 30 -6.81 -1.56 6.29
N ASN A 31 -6.69 -0.75 7.35
CA ASN A 31 -7.88 -0.16 7.98
C ASN A 31 -8.44 1.02 7.19
N THR A 32 -7.57 1.78 6.52
CA THR A 32 -7.95 2.98 5.75
C THR A 32 -7.21 3.04 4.42
N GLY A 33 -7.70 3.87 3.50
CA GLY A 33 -7.06 4.09 2.21
C GLY A 33 -5.65 4.66 2.35
N VAL A 34 -5.44 5.63 3.25
CA VAL A 34 -4.12 6.22 3.48
C VAL A 34 -3.13 5.19 4.03
N GLU A 35 -3.55 4.32 4.93
CA GLU A 35 -2.69 3.24 5.42
C GLU A 35 -2.30 2.25 4.32
N ALA A 36 -3.23 1.94 3.41
CA ALA A 36 -2.95 1.09 2.26
C ALA A 36 -1.90 1.72 1.34
N CYS A 37 -2.06 3.00 1.01
CA CYS A 37 -1.12 3.73 0.16
C CYS A 37 0.26 3.87 0.84
N GLU A 38 0.32 4.20 2.12
CA GLU A 38 1.59 4.24 2.86
C GLU A 38 2.28 2.88 2.91
N SER A 39 1.52 1.82 3.11
CA SER A 39 2.06 0.46 3.10
C SER A 39 2.59 0.06 1.72
N ALA A 40 1.91 0.47 0.65
CA ALA A 40 2.37 0.25 -0.72
C ALA A 40 3.70 0.98 -0.99
N VAL A 41 3.83 2.25 -0.59
CA VAL A 41 5.08 3.03 -0.72
C VAL A 41 6.21 2.39 0.09
N LYS A 42 5.94 1.99 1.33
CA LYS A 42 6.94 1.29 2.17
C LYS A 42 7.38 -0.02 1.56
N LEU A 43 6.44 -0.80 1.04
CA LEU A 43 6.72 -2.09 0.39
C LEU A 43 7.57 -1.89 -0.87
N ALA A 44 7.20 -0.96 -1.73
CA ALA A 44 7.93 -0.63 -2.94
C ALA A 44 9.37 -0.19 -2.64
N ARG A 45 9.58 0.69 -1.64
CA ARG A 45 10.91 1.12 -1.21
C ARG A 45 11.72 -0.06 -0.67
N ARG A 46 11.15 -0.89 0.20
CA ARG A 46 11.84 -2.05 0.72
C ARG A 46 12.25 -3.01 -0.40
N TRP A 47 11.37 -3.28 -1.34
CA TRP A 47 11.68 -4.11 -2.50
C TRP A 47 12.81 -3.49 -3.35
N GLY A 48 12.76 -2.19 -3.58
CA GLY A 48 13.82 -1.46 -4.27
C GLY A 48 15.19 -1.64 -3.62
N TYR A 49 15.29 -1.47 -2.32
CA TYR A 49 16.55 -1.61 -1.60
C TYR A 49 17.00 -3.06 -1.44
N VAL A 50 16.09 -3.95 -1.08
CA VAL A 50 16.45 -5.34 -0.75
C VAL A 50 16.61 -6.21 -2.00
N THR A 51 15.71 -6.07 -2.97
CA THR A 51 15.67 -6.93 -4.17
C THR A 51 16.40 -6.29 -5.34
N LYS A 52 16.08 -5.05 -5.68
CA LYS A 52 16.75 -4.33 -6.78
C LYS A 52 18.12 -3.76 -6.42
N LYS A 53 18.50 -3.79 -5.15
CA LYS A 53 19.80 -3.29 -4.68
C LYS A 53 20.04 -1.81 -5.01
N ILE A 54 18.98 -1.00 -5.03
CA ILE A 54 19.14 0.46 -5.18
C ILE A 54 20.03 0.98 -4.05
N PRO A 55 21.02 1.85 -4.35
CA PRO A 55 21.88 2.42 -3.31
C PRO A 55 21.08 3.18 -2.25
N SER A 56 21.64 3.26 -1.04
CA SER A 56 20.99 3.92 0.09
C SER A 56 20.54 5.34 -0.27
N ASN A 57 19.32 5.71 0.10
CA ASN A 57 18.69 7.01 -0.12
C ASN A 57 18.48 7.41 -1.59
N GLN A 58 18.55 6.47 -2.55
CA GLN A 58 18.35 6.73 -3.98
C GLN A 58 17.05 6.15 -4.53
N ALA A 59 16.21 5.53 -3.70
CA ALA A 59 14.91 5.05 -4.17
C ALA A 59 13.96 6.24 -4.40
N GLU A 60 13.41 6.28 -5.59
CA GLU A 60 12.43 7.29 -6.02
C GLU A 60 11.05 6.66 -6.18
N VAL A 61 10.00 7.41 -5.84
CA VAL A 61 8.61 7.04 -6.03
C VAL A 61 7.94 8.09 -6.90
N ILE A 62 7.40 7.67 -8.04
CA ILE A 62 6.71 8.56 -8.97
C ILE A 62 5.22 8.53 -8.62
N LEU A 63 4.62 9.71 -8.53
CA LEU A 63 3.21 9.91 -8.23
C LEU A 63 2.55 10.74 -9.33
N ALA A 64 1.24 10.56 -9.52
CA ALA A 64 0.50 11.34 -10.48
C ALA A 64 0.37 12.80 -9.99
N LYS A 65 0.51 13.76 -10.91
CA LYS A 65 0.22 15.16 -10.62
C LYS A 65 -1.26 15.33 -10.24
N GLY A 66 -1.54 16.14 -9.22
CA GLY A 66 -2.88 16.36 -8.71
C GLY A 66 -3.44 15.17 -7.92
N CYS A 67 -2.58 14.22 -7.51
CA CYS A 67 -3.03 13.11 -6.67
C CYS A 67 -3.33 13.57 -5.25
N PHE A 68 -4.36 12.97 -4.66
CA PHE A 68 -4.64 13.08 -3.23
C PHE A 68 -4.93 11.68 -2.68
N TRP A 69 -4.22 11.28 -1.63
CA TRP A 69 -4.44 9.97 -1.01
C TRP A 69 -4.38 9.96 0.52
N GLY A 70 -4.37 11.15 1.15
CA GLY A 70 -4.45 11.31 2.59
C GLY A 70 -3.75 12.55 3.13
N ARG A 71 -3.72 12.69 4.45
CA ARG A 71 -3.15 13.83 5.16
C ARG A 71 -2.04 13.44 6.14
N SER A 72 -1.47 12.27 6.01
CA SER A 72 -0.25 11.90 6.72
C SER A 72 0.94 12.70 6.19
N ILE A 73 2.04 12.71 6.93
CA ILE A 73 3.28 13.40 6.49
C ILE A 73 3.71 12.88 5.11
N THR A 74 3.66 11.56 4.90
CA THR A 74 4.00 10.95 3.61
C THR A 74 3.05 11.39 2.51
N ALA A 75 1.75 11.35 2.77
CA ALA A 75 0.74 11.76 1.79
C ALA A 75 0.85 13.24 1.45
N SER A 76 1.00 14.10 2.45
CA SER A 76 1.15 15.55 2.24
C SER A 76 2.45 15.91 1.52
N GLY A 77 3.54 15.20 1.80
CA GLY A 77 4.81 15.41 1.09
C GLY A 77 4.84 14.84 -0.32
N ALA A 78 3.90 13.96 -0.65
CA ALA A 78 3.80 13.30 -1.94
C ALA A 78 2.75 13.92 -2.87
N CYS A 79 1.82 14.70 -2.31
CA CYS A 79 0.77 15.39 -3.07
C CYS A 79 1.19 16.83 -3.36
N ASP A 80 0.76 17.32 -4.50
CA ASP A 80 0.94 18.71 -4.94
C ASP A 80 -0.32 19.57 -4.71
N ASP A 81 -1.23 19.10 -3.86
CA ASP A 81 -2.41 19.84 -3.43
C ASP A 81 -1.99 20.90 -2.40
N PRO A 82 -2.27 22.21 -2.63
CA PRO A 82 -1.83 23.31 -1.76
C PRO A 82 -2.50 23.32 -0.39
#